data_fa2a28adb084a406a1359605886dfed4
#
_entry.id   fa2a28adb084a406a1359605886dfed4
#
_cell.length_a   1.000
_cell.length_b   1.000
_cell.length_c   1.000
_cell.angle_alpha   90.00
_cell.angle_beta   90.00
_cell.angle_gamma   90.00
#
_symmetry.space_group_name_H-M   'P 1'
#
loop_
_entity.id
_entity.type
_entity.pdbx_description
1 polymer ?
#
loop_
_entity_poly.entity_id
_entity_poly.type
_entity_poly.pdbx_seq_one_letter_code
_entity_poly.pdbx_strand_id
1 'polypeptide(L)'
;MFYIVTLFERSPGLAIAFAITAVLAFAYHEFAHAYVADKLDDPTPRSLGRISLNPFVHLNAFGILMLFLLGFGWATTPVNPSRLRGNPRTSMAIVAIAGPLANLLMAVIFATPVRLGLIEPSLSSGILPTSAQFAFMGIYINLVLLAFNLLPIPPLDGFTILLGLLPSEMAYRLSALRQYGPMILLGILILPSLAGISIFSFIIDPLIRIFVPLLTGVDLGTFYFVLWG
;
A
#
# COMPACT_ATOMS: atom_id res chain seq x y z
N MET A 1 -21.12 0.51 8.42
CA MET A 1 -21.36 -0.33 7.23
C MET A 1 -20.01 -0.82 6.73
N PHE A 2 -19.89 -2.07 6.31
CA PHE A 2 -18.61 -2.61 5.86
C PHE A 2 -18.17 -1.97 4.55
N TYR A 3 -16.91 -1.58 4.43
CA TYR A 3 -16.39 -0.83 3.30
C TYR A 3 -16.66 -1.51 1.94
N ILE A 4 -16.39 -2.82 1.85
CA ILE A 4 -16.63 -3.59 0.61
C ILE A 4 -18.12 -3.66 0.27
N VAL A 5 -19.00 -3.73 1.27
CA VAL A 5 -20.46 -3.75 1.05
C VAL A 5 -20.92 -2.42 0.46
N THR A 6 -20.41 -1.30 0.98
CA THR A 6 -20.71 0.04 0.45
C THR A 6 -20.25 0.19 -1.00
N LEU A 7 -19.04 -0.33 -1.33
CA LEU A 7 -18.57 -0.37 -2.71
C LEU A 7 -19.43 -1.26 -3.60
N PHE A 8 -19.83 -2.43 -3.09
CA PHE A 8 -20.65 -3.39 -3.84
C PHE A 8 -22.05 -2.86 -4.15
N GLU A 9 -22.68 -2.20 -3.18
CA GLU A 9 -23.98 -1.54 -3.37
C GLU A 9 -23.92 -0.43 -4.42
N ARG A 10 -22.76 0.25 -4.52
CA ARG A 10 -22.53 1.33 -5.47
C ARG A 10 -22.21 0.80 -6.88
N SER A 11 -21.28 -0.13 -6.98
CA SER A 11 -20.86 -0.80 -8.20
C SER A 11 -20.20 -2.14 -7.87
N PRO A 12 -20.84 -3.28 -8.16
CA PRO A 12 -20.23 -4.60 -7.96
C PRO A 12 -18.89 -4.74 -8.68
N GLY A 13 -18.78 -4.23 -9.91
CA GLY A 13 -17.53 -4.24 -10.66
C GLY A 13 -16.42 -3.49 -9.96
N LEU A 14 -16.71 -2.34 -9.36
CA LEU A 14 -15.73 -1.56 -8.61
C LEU A 14 -15.27 -2.29 -7.33
N ALA A 15 -16.20 -2.96 -6.63
CA ALA A 15 -15.86 -3.78 -5.46
C ALA A 15 -14.93 -4.96 -5.83
N ILE A 16 -15.18 -5.60 -6.96
CA ILE A 16 -14.32 -6.67 -7.48
C ILE A 16 -12.94 -6.10 -7.90
N ALA A 17 -12.92 -4.95 -8.58
CA ALA A 17 -11.68 -4.27 -8.94
C ALA A 17 -10.85 -3.94 -7.68
N PHE A 18 -11.49 -3.39 -6.64
CA PHE A 18 -10.86 -3.11 -5.35
C PHE A 18 -10.27 -4.38 -4.74
N ALA A 19 -11.05 -5.46 -4.63
CA ALA A 19 -10.61 -6.70 -4.01
C ALA A 19 -9.37 -7.28 -4.70
N ILE A 20 -9.39 -7.37 -6.04
CA ILE A 20 -8.28 -7.93 -6.81
C ILE A 20 -7.05 -7.03 -6.74
N THR A 21 -7.22 -5.73 -6.98
CA THR A 21 -6.08 -4.79 -7.01
C THR A 21 -5.45 -4.61 -5.64
N ALA A 22 -6.24 -4.64 -4.55
CA ALA A 22 -5.72 -4.60 -3.19
C ALA A 22 -4.89 -5.85 -2.85
N VAL A 23 -5.40 -7.03 -3.17
CA VAL A 23 -4.64 -8.29 -2.98
C VAL A 23 -3.31 -8.25 -3.73
N LEU A 24 -3.31 -7.81 -4.99
CA LEU A 24 -2.09 -7.68 -5.78
C LEU A 24 -1.15 -6.62 -5.18
N ALA A 25 -1.66 -5.45 -4.81
CA ALA A 25 -0.86 -4.36 -4.28
C ALA A 25 -0.14 -4.75 -2.97
N PHE A 26 -0.84 -5.40 -2.03
CA PHE A 26 -0.24 -5.94 -0.81
C PHE A 26 0.77 -7.05 -1.10
N ALA A 27 0.43 -7.98 -1.99
CA ALA A 27 1.30 -9.12 -2.29
C ALA A 27 2.63 -8.68 -2.91
N TYR A 28 2.61 -7.77 -3.88
CA TYR A 28 3.84 -7.27 -4.51
C TYR A 28 4.65 -6.37 -3.58
N HIS A 29 3.99 -5.62 -2.70
CA HIS A 29 4.65 -4.87 -1.63
C HIS A 29 5.45 -5.80 -0.71
N GLU A 30 4.82 -6.84 -0.17
CA GLU A 30 5.46 -7.82 0.70
C GLU A 30 6.53 -8.65 -0.03
N PHE A 31 6.27 -9.02 -1.28
CA PHE A 31 7.26 -9.67 -2.12
C PHE A 31 8.53 -8.83 -2.26
N ALA A 32 8.39 -7.52 -2.46
CA ALA A 32 9.53 -6.62 -2.60
C ALA A 32 10.39 -6.58 -1.33
N HIS A 33 9.78 -6.52 -0.14
CA HIS A 33 10.51 -6.64 1.12
C HIS A 33 11.25 -7.98 1.22
N ALA A 34 10.55 -9.08 0.96
CA ALA A 34 11.13 -10.42 0.98
C ALA A 34 12.31 -10.55 0.03
N TYR A 35 12.15 -10.08 -1.20
CA TYR A 35 13.17 -10.16 -2.24
C TYR A 35 14.42 -9.34 -1.89
N VAL A 36 14.23 -8.11 -1.42
CA VAL A 36 15.38 -7.25 -1.06
C VAL A 36 16.08 -7.76 0.19
N ALA A 37 15.37 -8.28 1.20
CA ALA A 37 15.97 -8.91 2.37
C ALA A 37 16.84 -10.13 1.98
N ASP A 38 16.34 -10.98 1.09
CA ASP A 38 17.07 -12.14 0.56
C ASP A 38 18.32 -11.70 -0.23
N LYS A 39 18.25 -10.64 -1.01
CA LYS A 39 19.41 -10.06 -1.72
C LYS A 39 20.43 -9.41 -0.78
N LEU A 40 20.02 -9.07 0.43
CA LEU A 40 20.89 -8.58 1.49
C LEU A 40 21.32 -9.69 2.48
N ASP A 41 21.32 -10.94 2.02
CA ASP A 41 21.81 -12.13 2.70
C ASP A 41 20.95 -12.61 3.90
N ASP A 42 19.71 -12.13 4.05
CA ASP A 42 18.76 -12.72 5.00
C ASP A 42 17.94 -13.83 4.33
N PRO A 43 18.22 -15.12 4.58
CA PRO A 43 17.47 -16.22 3.99
C PRO A 43 16.10 -16.45 4.64
N THR A 44 15.72 -15.68 5.67
CA THR A 44 14.47 -15.89 6.41
C THR A 44 13.24 -15.85 5.51
N PRO A 45 13.06 -14.83 4.65
CA PRO A 45 11.91 -14.80 3.74
C PRO A 45 11.87 -16.00 2.78
N ARG A 46 13.03 -16.40 2.25
CA ARG A 46 13.16 -17.54 1.35
C ARG A 46 12.78 -18.85 2.05
N SER A 47 13.29 -19.09 3.25
CA SER A 47 13.01 -20.31 4.03
C SER A 47 11.53 -20.45 4.40
N LEU A 48 10.80 -19.34 4.45
CA LEU A 48 9.36 -19.27 4.73
C LEU A 48 8.49 -19.22 3.45
N GLY A 49 9.10 -19.42 2.26
CA GLY A 49 8.37 -19.44 0.99
C GLY A 49 7.88 -18.07 0.54
N ARG A 50 8.42 -16.97 1.10
CA ARG A 50 7.98 -15.60 0.78
C ARG A 50 8.60 -15.04 -0.51
N ILE A 51 9.56 -15.74 -1.13
CA ILE A 51 10.08 -15.40 -2.46
C ILE A 51 9.17 -16.02 -3.52
N SER A 52 7.96 -15.51 -3.63
CA SER A 52 6.93 -16.03 -4.53
C SER A 52 6.03 -14.89 -5.02
N LEU A 53 5.63 -14.95 -6.28
CA LEU A 53 4.63 -14.03 -6.85
C LEU A 53 3.19 -14.47 -6.57
N ASN A 54 3.01 -15.64 -5.91
CA ASN A 54 1.69 -16.07 -5.46
C ASN A 54 1.20 -15.15 -4.34
N PRO A 55 0.12 -14.37 -4.54
CA PRO A 55 -0.37 -13.43 -3.54
C PRO A 55 -0.74 -14.09 -2.22
N PHE A 56 -1.25 -15.32 -2.26
CA PHE A 56 -1.75 -16.01 -1.06
C PHE A 56 -0.66 -16.35 -0.04
N VAL A 57 0.61 -16.43 -0.42
CA VAL A 57 1.69 -16.67 0.54
C VAL A 57 2.02 -15.43 1.37
N HIS A 58 1.66 -14.23 0.91
CA HIS A 58 1.95 -12.96 1.58
C HIS A 58 0.81 -12.49 2.47
N LEU A 59 -0.41 -12.94 2.20
CA LEU A 59 -1.60 -12.47 2.85
C LEU A 59 -1.79 -13.12 4.22
N ASN A 60 -2.22 -12.31 5.17
CA ASN A 60 -2.69 -12.75 6.48
C ASN A 60 -4.22 -12.74 6.48
N ALA A 61 -4.84 -13.84 6.88
CA ALA A 61 -6.30 -13.97 6.87
C ALA A 61 -7.01 -12.84 7.66
N PHE A 62 -6.45 -12.45 8.79
CA PHE A 62 -7.00 -11.36 9.59
C PHE A 62 -6.81 -9.99 8.92
N GLY A 63 -5.65 -9.76 8.28
CA GLY A 63 -5.40 -8.53 7.49
C GLY A 63 -6.35 -8.41 6.28
N ILE A 64 -6.64 -9.52 5.60
CA ILE A 64 -7.63 -9.57 4.52
C ILE A 64 -9.04 -9.26 5.06
N LEU A 65 -9.41 -9.88 6.18
CA LEU A 65 -10.71 -9.64 6.80
C LEU A 65 -10.87 -8.14 7.12
N MET A 66 -9.88 -7.52 7.72
CA MET A 66 -9.90 -6.09 8.04
C MET A 66 -9.95 -5.21 6.78
N LEU A 67 -9.26 -5.61 5.71
CA LEU A 67 -9.32 -4.91 4.42
C LEU A 67 -10.77 -4.84 3.90
N PHE A 68 -11.50 -5.95 3.95
CA PHE A 68 -12.88 -5.99 3.48
C PHE A 68 -13.88 -5.34 4.43
N LEU A 69 -13.64 -5.42 5.74
CA LEU A 69 -14.52 -4.82 6.74
C LEU A 69 -14.33 -3.31 6.86
N LEU A 70 -13.09 -2.85 6.93
CA LEU A 70 -12.74 -1.48 7.30
C LEU A 70 -12.09 -0.69 6.15
N GLY A 71 -11.75 -1.35 5.03
CA GLY A 71 -11.07 -0.72 3.90
C GLY A 71 -9.55 -0.58 4.09
N PHE A 72 -9.00 -1.10 5.18
CA PHE A 72 -7.56 -1.20 5.41
C PHE A 72 -7.19 -2.59 5.94
N GLY A 73 -6.03 -3.07 5.53
CA GLY A 73 -5.50 -4.35 5.94
C GLY A 73 -3.99 -4.27 6.14
N TRP A 74 -3.40 -5.35 6.57
CA TRP A 74 -1.96 -5.46 6.65
C TRP A 74 -1.49 -6.86 6.28
N ALA A 75 -0.27 -6.90 5.81
CA ALA A 75 0.51 -8.09 5.60
C ALA A 75 1.88 -7.87 6.27
N THR A 76 2.65 -8.90 6.47
CA THR A 76 3.98 -8.80 7.07
C THR A 76 4.93 -9.78 6.45
N THR A 77 6.12 -9.31 6.10
CA THR A 77 7.23 -10.16 5.68
C THR A 77 8.19 -10.35 6.85
N PRO A 78 8.41 -11.59 7.30
CA PRO A 78 9.42 -11.86 8.31
C PRO A 78 10.83 -11.57 7.77
N VAL A 79 11.54 -10.64 8.42
CA VAL A 79 12.92 -10.26 8.13
C VAL A 79 13.73 -10.32 9.41
N ASN A 80 14.93 -10.90 9.36
CA ASN A 80 15.85 -10.94 10.49
C ASN A 80 16.95 -9.90 10.33
N PRO A 81 16.90 -8.76 11.05
CA PRO A 81 17.88 -7.69 10.88
C PRO A 81 19.33 -8.11 11.16
N SER A 82 19.54 -9.10 12.04
CA SER A 82 20.88 -9.56 12.40
C SER A 82 21.58 -10.39 11.30
N ARG A 83 20.82 -10.84 10.31
CA ARG A 83 21.34 -11.60 9.16
C ARG A 83 21.60 -10.73 7.94
N LEU A 84 21.07 -9.50 7.93
CA LEU A 84 21.27 -8.60 6.82
C LEU A 84 22.72 -8.16 6.70
N ARG A 85 23.25 -8.18 5.48
CA ARG A 85 24.60 -7.70 5.17
C ARG A 85 24.74 -6.21 5.50
N GLY A 86 25.90 -5.85 6.10
CA GLY A 86 26.23 -4.47 6.42
C GLY A 86 25.65 -4.01 7.75
N ASN A 87 25.30 -2.73 7.86
CA ASN A 87 24.70 -2.20 9.07
C ASN A 87 23.21 -2.58 9.13
N PRO A 88 22.76 -3.35 10.14
CA PRO A 88 21.40 -3.85 10.22
C PRO A 88 20.33 -2.75 10.10
N ARG A 89 20.58 -1.58 10.65
CA ARG A 89 19.64 -0.45 10.63
C ARG A 89 19.49 0.13 9.24
N THR A 90 20.61 0.37 8.54
CA THR A 90 20.58 0.88 7.16
C THR A 90 20.00 -0.17 6.21
N SER A 91 20.38 -1.44 6.38
CA SER A 91 19.86 -2.52 5.56
C SER A 91 18.37 -2.74 5.75
N MET A 92 17.86 -2.61 7.00
CA MET A 92 16.41 -2.61 7.25
C MET A 92 15.70 -1.43 6.59
N ALA A 93 16.30 -0.26 6.51
CA ALA A 93 15.70 0.87 5.78
C ALA A 93 15.64 0.61 4.26
N ILE A 94 16.68 -0.04 3.71
CA ILE A 94 16.70 -0.47 2.30
C ILE A 94 15.60 -1.52 2.04
N VAL A 95 15.43 -2.47 2.94
CA VAL A 95 14.31 -3.42 2.86
C VAL A 95 12.97 -2.69 2.95
N ALA A 96 12.82 -1.77 3.91
CA ALA A 96 11.56 -1.06 4.14
C ALA A 96 11.13 -0.20 2.93
N ILE A 97 12.05 0.46 2.23
CA ILE A 97 11.68 1.27 1.06
C ILE A 97 11.26 0.44 -0.14
N ALA A 98 11.62 -0.85 -0.19
CA ALA A 98 11.31 -1.72 -1.32
C ALA A 98 9.79 -1.91 -1.54
N GLY A 99 9.00 -2.04 -0.46
CA GLY A 99 7.55 -2.15 -0.54
C GLY A 99 6.89 -0.94 -1.18
N PRO A 100 7.09 0.27 -0.64
CA PRO A 100 6.61 1.51 -1.26
C PRO A 100 7.02 1.69 -2.72
N LEU A 101 8.28 1.36 -3.07
CA LEU A 101 8.74 1.41 -4.45
C LEU A 101 8.04 0.40 -5.35
N ALA A 102 7.72 -0.79 -4.85
CA ALA A 102 6.93 -1.77 -5.59
C ALA A 102 5.50 -1.25 -5.85
N ASN A 103 4.88 -0.58 -4.89
CA ASN A 103 3.59 0.06 -5.11
C ASN A 103 3.67 1.18 -6.16
N LEU A 104 4.71 2.00 -6.15
CA LEU A 104 4.91 3.00 -7.21
C LEU A 104 5.04 2.33 -8.58
N LEU A 105 5.84 1.27 -8.68
CA LEU A 105 5.98 0.51 -9.93
C LEU A 105 4.64 -0.07 -10.40
N MET A 106 3.86 -0.64 -9.50
CA MET A 106 2.53 -1.17 -9.82
C MET A 106 1.58 -0.06 -10.28
N ALA A 107 1.60 1.12 -9.64
CA ALA A 107 0.82 2.27 -10.10
C ALA A 107 1.20 2.68 -11.54
N VAL A 108 2.49 2.68 -11.88
CA VAL A 108 2.97 2.93 -13.25
C VAL A 108 2.47 1.85 -14.22
N ILE A 109 2.54 0.56 -13.84
CA ILE A 109 2.05 -0.55 -14.69
C ILE A 109 0.55 -0.38 -14.99
N PHE A 110 -0.27 -0.09 -13.98
CA PHE A 110 -1.70 0.16 -14.18
C PHE A 110 -1.99 1.44 -14.98
N ALA A 111 -1.16 2.47 -14.84
CA ALA A 111 -1.33 3.74 -15.54
C ALA A 111 -0.90 3.68 -17.02
N THR A 112 0.05 2.81 -17.37
CA THR A 112 0.62 2.74 -18.73
C THR A 112 -0.44 2.55 -19.81
N PRO A 113 -1.37 1.57 -19.75
CA PRO A 113 -2.39 1.41 -20.78
C PRO A 113 -3.36 2.61 -20.87
N VAL A 114 -3.64 3.29 -19.75
CA VAL A 114 -4.43 4.53 -19.75
C VAL A 114 -3.64 5.65 -20.46
N ARG A 115 -2.38 5.82 -20.12
CA ARG A 115 -1.49 6.84 -20.72
C ARG A 115 -1.33 6.68 -22.23
N LEU A 116 -1.33 5.43 -22.70
CA LEU A 116 -1.20 5.11 -24.13
C LEU A 116 -2.55 5.18 -24.87
N GLY A 117 -3.65 5.55 -24.22
CA GLY A 117 -4.99 5.62 -24.82
C GLY A 117 -5.58 4.24 -25.18
N LEU A 118 -5.03 3.16 -24.61
CA LEU A 118 -5.55 1.79 -24.79
C LEU A 118 -6.76 1.50 -23.90
N ILE A 119 -6.92 2.26 -22.82
CA ILE A 119 -8.04 2.21 -21.90
C ILE A 119 -8.61 3.61 -21.77
N GLU A 120 -9.86 3.78 -22.22
CA GLU A 120 -10.59 5.03 -22.06
C GLU A 120 -11.36 5.04 -20.72
N PRO A 121 -11.44 6.22 -20.05
CA PRO A 121 -12.26 6.37 -18.85
C PRO A 121 -13.72 6.00 -19.14
N SER A 122 -14.23 5.01 -18.43
CA SER A 122 -15.62 4.55 -18.60
C SER A 122 -16.21 4.08 -17.28
N LEU A 123 -17.51 4.35 -17.10
CA LEU A 123 -18.31 3.81 -16.00
C LEU A 123 -19.05 2.58 -16.44
N SER A 124 -19.28 1.67 -15.50
CA SER A 124 -20.21 0.55 -15.67
C SER A 124 -20.87 0.22 -14.34
N SER A 125 -22.15 -0.06 -14.40
CA SER A 125 -22.92 -0.64 -13.29
C SER A 125 -22.96 -2.18 -13.36
N GLY A 126 -22.20 -2.78 -14.28
CA GLY A 126 -22.12 -4.23 -14.43
C GLY A 126 -21.46 -4.95 -13.25
N ILE A 127 -21.67 -6.27 -13.18
CA ILE A 127 -21.08 -7.12 -12.12
C ILE A 127 -19.55 -7.20 -12.31
N LEU A 128 -19.07 -7.28 -13.54
CA LEU A 128 -17.64 -7.34 -13.83
C LEU A 128 -17.05 -5.92 -13.96
N PRO A 129 -15.84 -5.70 -13.44
CA PRO A 129 -15.17 -4.43 -13.60
C PRO A 129 -14.86 -4.16 -15.07
N THR A 130 -14.98 -2.89 -15.50
CA THR A 130 -14.41 -2.47 -16.76
C THR A 130 -12.87 -2.42 -16.66
N SER A 131 -12.18 -2.43 -17.80
CA SER A 131 -10.73 -2.19 -17.84
C SER A 131 -10.34 -0.85 -17.19
N ALA A 132 -11.16 0.18 -17.37
CA ALA A 132 -10.98 1.48 -16.72
C ALA A 132 -11.11 1.38 -15.19
N GLN A 133 -12.18 0.81 -14.67
CA GLN A 133 -12.36 0.62 -13.23
C GLN A 133 -11.20 -0.17 -12.62
N PHE A 134 -10.75 -1.22 -13.30
CA PHE A 134 -9.62 -2.04 -12.83
C PHE A 134 -8.30 -1.26 -12.83
N ALA A 135 -7.99 -0.54 -13.92
CA ALA A 135 -6.77 0.25 -14.04
C ALA A 135 -6.75 1.40 -13.02
N PHE A 136 -7.83 2.19 -12.94
CA PHE A 136 -7.91 3.34 -12.03
C PHE A 136 -7.90 2.92 -10.56
N MET A 137 -8.59 1.82 -10.21
CA MET A 137 -8.54 1.27 -8.86
C MET A 137 -7.14 0.76 -8.51
N GLY A 138 -6.45 0.11 -9.46
CA GLY A 138 -5.06 -0.32 -9.29
C GLY A 138 -4.11 0.85 -9.05
N ILE A 139 -4.24 1.95 -9.80
CA ILE A 139 -3.48 3.18 -9.59
C ILE A 139 -3.78 3.73 -8.19
N TYR A 140 -5.07 3.89 -7.84
CA TYR A 140 -5.50 4.47 -6.58
C TYR A 140 -4.94 3.72 -5.38
N ILE A 141 -5.16 2.40 -5.31
CA ILE A 141 -4.73 1.59 -4.16
C ILE A 141 -3.21 1.61 -4.01
N ASN A 142 -2.46 1.50 -5.10
CA ASN A 142 -1.01 1.51 -5.03
C ASN A 142 -0.47 2.88 -4.59
N LEU A 143 -1.05 4.00 -5.04
CA LEU A 143 -0.68 5.33 -4.55
C LEU A 143 -1.07 5.54 -3.08
N VAL A 144 -2.22 5.01 -2.64
CA VAL A 144 -2.62 5.03 -1.23
C VAL A 144 -1.62 4.27 -0.38
N LEU A 145 -1.24 3.04 -0.76
CA LEU A 145 -0.25 2.24 -0.02
C LEU A 145 1.14 2.89 -0.02
N LEU A 146 1.56 3.48 -1.13
CA LEU A 146 2.80 4.25 -1.22
C LEU A 146 2.80 5.40 -0.20
N ALA A 147 1.75 6.25 -0.24
CA ALA A 147 1.62 7.42 0.64
C ALA A 147 1.60 7.01 2.11
N PHE A 148 0.77 6.02 2.42
CA PHE A 148 0.55 5.57 3.78
C PHE A 148 1.81 4.93 4.37
N ASN A 149 2.45 4.01 3.63
CA ASN A 149 3.65 3.34 4.13
C ASN A 149 4.88 4.23 4.20
N LEU A 150 4.92 5.37 3.53
CA LEU A 150 6.00 6.35 3.68
C LEU A 150 5.84 7.25 4.91
N LEU A 151 4.73 7.20 5.64
CA LEU A 151 4.58 7.96 6.88
C LEU A 151 5.60 7.49 7.93
N PRO A 152 6.28 8.44 8.61
CA PRO A 152 7.28 8.11 9.63
C PRO A 152 6.64 7.71 10.98
N ILE A 153 5.69 6.79 10.93
CA ILE A 153 4.84 6.36 12.05
C ILE A 153 4.90 4.84 12.18
N PRO A 154 5.24 4.27 13.36
CA PRO A 154 5.19 2.84 13.54
C PRO A 154 3.72 2.33 13.46
N PRO A 155 3.47 1.17 12.87
CA PRO A 155 4.41 0.15 12.40
C PRO A 155 4.78 0.24 10.91
N LEU A 156 4.55 1.38 10.25
CA LEU A 156 4.71 1.59 8.81
C LEU A 156 6.19 1.60 8.37
N ASP A 157 6.46 1.35 7.09
CA ASP A 157 7.82 1.30 6.52
C ASP A 157 8.57 2.61 6.68
N GLY A 158 7.89 3.75 6.53
CA GLY A 158 8.44 5.08 6.69
C GLY A 158 9.09 5.29 8.05
N PHE A 159 8.58 4.64 9.11
CA PHE A 159 9.23 4.68 10.41
C PHE A 159 10.56 3.90 10.42
N THR A 160 10.62 2.75 9.77
CA THR A 160 11.86 1.97 9.64
C THR A 160 12.88 2.70 8.77
N ILE A 161 12.43 3.36 7.69
CA ILE A 161 13.26 4.22 6.84
C ILE A 161 13.81 5.39 7.67
N LEU A 162 12.95 6.08 8.43
CA LEU A 162 13.37 7.18 9.32
C LEU A 162 14.47 6.73 10.30
N LEU A 163 14.26 5.59 10.99
CA LEU A 163 15.26 5.05 11.91
C LEU A 163 16.59 4.75 11.22
N GLY A 164 16.56 4.34 9.96
CA GLY A 164 17.77 4.09 9.15
C GLY A 164 18.57 5.34 8.83
N LEU A 165 17.90 6.48 8.66
CA LEU A 165 18.50 7.76 8.31
C LEU A 165 19.01 8.56 9.51
N LEU A 166 18.45 8.35 10.69
CA LEU A 166 18.79 9.09 11.90
C LEU A 166 20.15 8.66 12.49
N PRO A 167 20.83 9.55 13.26
CA PRO A 167 21.95 9.17 14.12
C PRO A 167 21.57 8.05 15.10
N SER A 168 22.53 7.21 15.49
CA SER A 168 22.30 5.98 16.27
C SER A 168 21.53 6.21 17.57
N GLU A 169 21.90 7.26 18.30
CA GLU A 169 21.26 7.60 19.58
C GLU A 169 19.80 8.00 19.42
N MET A 170 19.50 8.84 18.42
CA MET A 170 18.12 9.23 18.11
C MET A 170 17.28 8.05 17.64
N ALA A 171 17.85 7.23 16.74
CA ALA A 171 17.18 6.03 16.26
C ALA A 171 16.87 5.05 17.40
N TYR A 172 17.80 4.87 18.35
CA TYR A 172 17.58 4.03 19.52
C TYR A 172 16.43 4.54 20.39
N ARG A 173 16.44 5.84 20.72
CA ARG A 173 15.35 6.45 21.52
C ARG A 173 13.99 6.33 20.85
N LEU A 174 13.91 6.62 19.54
CA LEU A 174 12.66 6.54 18.79
C LEU A 174 12.19 5.10 18.57
N SER A 175 13.11 4.13 18.51
CA SER A 175 12.75 2.72 18.31
C SER A 175 11.80 2.17 19.40
N ALA A 176 11.82 2.75 20.60
CA ALA A 176 10.89 2.43 21.67
C ALA A 176 9.43 2.66 21.30
N LEU A 177 9.14 3.55 20.33
CA LEU A 177 7.77 3.79 19.85
C LEU A 177 7.19 2.60 19.09
N ARG A 178 8.03 1.65 18.61
CA ARG A 178 7.55 0.46 17.89
C ARG A 178 6.55 -0.38 18.69
N GLN A 179 6.75 -0.49 20.01
CA GLN A 179 5.83 -1.23 20.89
C GLN A 179 4.42 -0.65 20.94
N TYR A 180 4.29 0.66 20.68
CA TYR A 180 3.01 1.37 20.65
C TYR A 180 2.46 1.53 19.22
N GLY A 181 3.17 1.00 18.21
CA GLY A 181 2.83 1.15 16.80
C GLY A 181 1.37 0.90 16.47
N PRO A 182 0.80 -0.28 16.82
CA PRO A 182 -0.61 -0.55 16.55
C PRO A 182 -1.57 0.45 17.21
N MET A 183 -1.28 0.91 18.44
CA MET A 183 -2.10 1.89 19.15
C MET A 183 -2.01 3.28 18.49
N ILE A 184 -0.81 3.68 18.10
CA ILE A 184 -0.57 4.96 17.41
C ILE A 184 -1.32 4.98 16.08
N LEU A 185 -1.20 3.89 15.31
CA LEU A 185 -1.87 3.75 14.03
C LEU A 185 -3.39 3.80 14.19
N LEU A 186 -3.93 3.02 15.14
CA LEU A 186 -5.36 3.02 15.44
C LEU A 186 -5.87 4.40 15.87
N GLY A 187 -5.09 5.09 16.71
CA GLY A 187 -5.40 6.46 17.14
C GLY A 187 -5.46 7.43 15.96
N ILE A 188 -4.49 7.37 15.06
CA ILE A 188 -4.43 8.23 13.85
C ILE A 188 -5.59 7.92 12.89
N LEU A 189 -6.05 6.68 12.83
CA LEU A 189 -7.17 6.31 11.96
C LEU A 189 -8.53 6.70 12.55
N ILE A 190 -8.72 6.55 13.86
CA ILE A 190 -10.03 6.70 14.51
C ILE A 190 -10.26 8.12 15.01
N LEU A 191 -9.31 8.73 15.74
CA LEU A 191 -9.52 10.01 16.40
C LEU A 191 -9.89 11.16 15.45
N PRO A 192 -9.23 11.30 14.27
CA PRO A 192 -9.61 12.36 13.35
C PRO A 192 -10.99 12.12 12.71
N SER A 193 -11.34 10.86 12.48
CA SER A 193 -12.67 10.49 11.96
C SER A 193 -13.77 10.92 12.94
N LEU A 194 -13.56 10.75 14.25
CA LEU A 194 -14.49 11.22 15.30
C LEU A 194 -14.59 12.75 15.34
N ALA A 195 -13.52 13.46 14.98
CA ALA A 195 -13.48 14.91 14.91
C ALA A 195 -13.96 15.49 13.56
N GLY A 196 -14.43 14.64 12.64
CA GLY A 196 -14.81 15.05 11.27
C GLY A 196 -13.62 15.46 10.39
N ILE A 197 -12.41 15.12 10.78
CA ILE A 197 -11.19 15.43 10.03
C ILE A 197 -10.77 14.18 9.23
N SER A 198 -10.59 14.35 7.91
CA SER A 198 -10.04 13.28 7.07
C SER A 198 -8.52 13.41 6.98
N ILE A 199 -7.81 12.67 7.84
CA ILE A 199 -6.34 12.57 7.72
C ILE A 199 -5.94 11.91 6.39
N PHE A 200 -6.73 10.96 5.92
CA PHE A 200 -6.49 10.32 4.62
C PHE A 200 -6.42 11.36 3.50
N SER A 201 -7.37 12.29 3.44
CA SER A 201 -7.34 13.35 2.43
C SER A 201 -6.09 14.22 2.55
N PHE A 202 -5.68 14.57 3.78
CA PHE A 202 -4.50 15.41 3.98
C PHE A 202 -3.20 14.74 3.51
N ILE A 203 -3.07 13.43 3.67
CA ILE A 203 -1.85 12.67 3.35
C ILE A 203 -1.87 12.16 1.91
N ILE A 204 -3.01 11.62 1.47
CA ILE A 204 -3.13 10.88 0.21
C ILE A 204 -3.43 11.83 -0.95
N ASP A 205 -4.30 12.81 -0.77
CA ASP A 205 -4.72 13.71 -1.86
C ASP A 205 -3.55 14.44 -2.53
N PRO A 206 -2.51 14.95 -1.82
CA PRO A 206 -1.38 15.59 -2.49
C PRO A 206 -0.64 14.65 -3.45
N LEU A 207 -0.45 13.38 -3.06
CA LEU A 207 0.17 12.39 -3.94
C LEU A 207 -0.71 12.09 -5.15
N ILE A 208 -1.99 11.85 -4.94
CA ILE A 208 -2.94 11.58 -6.03
C ILE A 208 -2.97 12.75 -7.00
N ARG A 209 -3.03 13.99 -6.50
CA ARG A 209 -3.03 15.22 -7.33
C ARG A 209 -1.80 15.34 -8.23
N ILE A 210 -0.65 14.87 -7.77
CA ILE A 210 0.61 14.91 -8.53
C ILE A 210 0.73 13.70 -9.45
N PHE A 211 0.57 12.49 -8.90
CA PHE A 211 0.89 11.27 -9.62
C PHE A 211 -0.16 10.86 -10.65
N VAL A 212 -1.45 11.09 -10.40
CA VAL A 212 -2.49 10.67 -11.36
C VAL A 212 -2.34 11.39 -12.69
N PRO A 213 -2.31 12.72 -12.77
CA PRO A 213 -2.12 13.40 -14.06
C PRO A 213 -0.74 13.08 -14.68
N LEU A 214 0.31 12.97 -13.86
CA LEU A 214 1.66 12.66 -14.34
C LEU A 214 1.72 11.27 -15.01
N LEU A 215 1.14 10.27 -14.37
CA LEU A 215 1.22 8.88 -14.84
C LEU A 215 0.22 8.58 -15.96
N THR A 216 -1.00 9.10 -15.87
CA THR A 216 -2.09 8.74 -16.79
C THR A 216 -2.32 9.77 -17.89
N GLY A 217 -2.01 11.04 -17.65
CA GLY A 217 -2.41 12.16 -18.51
C GLY A 217 -3.89 12.56 -18.36
N VAL A 218 -4.61 11.93 -17.42
CA VAL A 218 -6.03 12.17 -17.16
C VAL A 218 -6.17 13.17 -16.00
N ASP A 219 -7.15 14.06 -16.08
CA ASP A 219 -7.46 15.00 -15.00
C ASP A 219 -8.10 14.30 -13.79
N LEU A 220 -8.03 14.94 -12.62
CA LEU A 220 -8.54 14.37 -11.37
C LEU A 220 -10.06 14.22 -11.36
N GLY A 221 -10.79 15.10 -12.06
CA GLY A 221 -12.24 15.00 -12.14
C GLY A 221 -12.64 13.70 -12.84
N THR A 222 -12.05 13.42 -13.98
CA THR A 222 -12.25 12.16 -14.72
C THR A 222 -11.79 10.94 -13.91
N PHE A 223 -10.65 11.05 -13.21
CA PHE A 223 -10.16 9.95 -12.35
C PHE A 223 -11.17 9.60 -11.25
N TYR A 224 -11.64 10.60 -10.51
CA TYR A 224 -12.61 10.37 -9.43
C TYR A 224 -14.00 9.99 -9.96
N PHE A 225 -14.35 10.47 -11.15
CA PHE A 225 -15.60 10.08 -11.80
C PHE A 225 -15.61 8.57 -12.11
N VAL A 226 -14.54 7.99 -12.61
CA VAL A 226 -14.45 6.52 -12.86
C VAL A 226 -14.52 5.72 -11.56
N LEU A 227 -13.95 6.24 -10.48
CA LEU A 227 -13.89 5.53 -9.19
C LEU A 227 -15.14 5.73 -8.34
N TRP A 228 -15.74 6.94 -8.41
CA TRP A 228 -16.78 7.28 -7.43
C TRP A 228 -18.10 7.72 -8.06
N GLY A 229 -18.16 7.96 -9.37
CA GLY A 229 -19.35 8.22 -10.18
C GLY A 229 -19.95 9.57 -9.96
#